data_26aa5c22f64a363067b3be04211ab887
#
_entry.id   26aa5c22f64a363067b3be04211ab887
#
_cell.length_a   1.000
_cell.length_b   1.000
_cell.length_c   1.000
_cell.angle_alpha   90.00
_cell.angle_beta   90.00
_cell.angle_gamma   90.00
#
_symmetry.space_group_name_H-M   'P 1'
#
loop_
_entity.id
_entity.type
_entity.pdbx_description
1 polymer ?
#
loop_
_entity_poly.entity_id
_entity_poly.type
_entity_poly.pdbx_seq_one_letter_code
_entity_poly.pdbx_strand_id
1 'polypeptide(L)'
;KEAEKYLGFPYVWGGSSPSTSFDCSGFVSYVYNQCGWSFGRLGAQGLYNICSRTSSPRPGDLVFFVGTYDTACVSHVGIYVGDGWMLHCGDPISYANLNSSYWQSHLYAYGRLP
;
A
#
# COMPACT_ATOMS: atom_id res chain seq x y z
N LYS A 1 -8.84 -0.45 12.01
CA LYS A 1 -9.87 -0.22 11.00
C LYS A 1 -9.90 -1.38 10.04
N GLU A 2 -10.43 -1.17 8.83
CA GLU A 2 -10.57 -2.30 7.91
C GLU A 2 -9.25 -3.01 7.63
N ALA A 3 -8.18 -2.26 7.39
CA ALA A 3 -6.88 -2.83 7.06
C ALA A 3 -6.31 -3.69 8.20
N GLU A 4 -6.59 -3.34 9.44
CA GLU A 4 -6.06 -4.04 10.60
C GLU A 4 -6.61 -5.45 10.76
N LYS A 5 -7.75 -5.74 10.15
CA LYS A 5 -8.35 -7.07 10.18
C LYS A 5 -7.45 -8.14 9.56
N TYR A 6 -6.52 -7.72 8.71
CA TYR A 6 -5.72 -8.64 7.91
C TYR A 6 -4.26 -8.71 8.37
N LEU A 7 -3.93 -8.09 9.50
CA LEU A 7 -2.58 -8.22 10.07
C LEU A 7 -2.22 -9.70 10.21
N GLY A 8 -1.01 -10.03 9.78
CA GLY A 8 -0.51 -11.40 9.85
C GLY A 8 -0.81 -12.25 8.63
N PHE A 9 -1.65 -11.80 7.70
CA PHE A 9 -1.90 -12.54 6.46
C PHE A 9 -0.62 -12.60 5.63
N PRO A 10 -0.31 -13.75 5.00
CA PRO A 10 0.91 -13.87 4.21
C PRO A 10 0.83 -13.10 2.89
N TYR A 11 1.99 -12.77 2.34
CA TYR A 11 2.08 -12.19 1.02
C TYR A 11 1.87 -13.27 -0.04
N VAL A 12 0.99 -13.01 -0.99
CA VAL A 12 0.74 -13.91 -2.13
C VAL A 12 0.71 -13.09 -3.40
N TRP A 13 1.64 -13.34 -4.30
CA TRP A 13 1.75 -12.62 -5.57
C TRP A 13 0.43 -12.75 -6.34
N GLY A 14 -0.12 -11.59 -6.76
CA GLY A 14 -1.39 -11.56 -7.46
C GLY A 14 -2.62 -11.70 -6.58
N GLY A 15 -2.46 -11.89 -5.27
CA GLY A 15 -3.57 -12.05 -4.35
C GLY A 15 -4.31 -10.74 -4.13
N SER A 16 -5.64 -10.81 -3.98
CA SER A 16 -6.48 -9.62 -3.88
C SER A 16 -7.72 -9.82 -2.99
N SER A 17 -7.80 -10.91 -2.23
CA SER A 17 -8.93 -11.15 -1.35
C SER A 17 -8.50 -11.96 -0.12
N PRO A 18 -9.29 -11.94 0.97
CA PRO A 18 -8.94 -12.72 2.16
C PRO A 18 -8.81 -14.22 1.89
N SER A 19 -9.57 -14.75 0.94
CA SER A 19 -9.51 -16.19 0.63
C SER A 19 -8.23 -16.60 -0.07
N THR A 20 -7.59 -15.68 -0.80
CA THR A 20 -6.33 -15.94 -1.51
C THR A 20 -5.13 -15.29 -0.84
N SER A 21 -5.37 -14.49 0.23
CA SER A 21 -4.44 -13.52 0.77
C SER A 21 -4.11 -12.43 -0.26
N PHE A 22 -3.04 -11.66 -0.08
CA PHE A 22 -2.86 -10.40 -0.81
C PHE A 22 -1.42 -10.22 -1.28
N ASP A 23 -1.25 -9.51 -2.39
CA ASP A 23 0.01 -8.79 -2.64
C ASP A 23 -0.17 -7.33 -2.19
N CYS A 24 0.83 -6.46 -2.41
CA CYS A 24 0.81 -5.12 -1.85
C CYS A 24 -0.36 -4.29 -2.37
N SER A 25 -0.56 -4.26 -3.68
CA SER A 25 -1.62 -3.47 -4.29
C SER A 25 -2.97 -4.14 -4.15
N GLY A 26 -3.00 -5.47 -4.11
CA GLY A 26 -4.23 -6.22 -3.87
C GLY A 26 -4.80 -5.94 -2.50
N PHE A 27 -3.94 -5.89 -1.49
CA PHE A 27 -4.33 -5.53 -0.13
C PHE A 27 -4.96 -4.13 -0.09
N VAL A 28 -4.26 -3.14 -0.65
CA VAL A 28 -4.75 -1.77 -0.64
C VAL A 28 -6.07 -1.65 -1.41
N SER A 29 -6.15 -2.26 -2.60
CA SER A 29 -7.36 -2.20 -3.41
C SER A 29 -8.55 -2.81 -2.67
N TYR A 30 -8.34 -3.98 -2.04
CA TYR A 30 -9.42 -4.65 -1.31
C TYR A 30 -9.90 -3.80 -0.15
N VAL A 31 -8.96 -3.29 0.67
CA VAL A 31 -9.31 -2.50 1.87
C VAL A 31 -10.13 -1.28 1.48
N TYR A 32 -9.69 -0.53 0.47
CA TYR A 32 -10.41 0.70 0.12
C TYR A 32 -11.73 0.42 -0.57
N ASN A 33 -11.86 -0.66 -1.33
CA ASN A 33 -13.16 -1.04 -1.89
C ASN A 33 -14.14 -1.43 -0.78
N GLN A 34 -13.67 -2.04 0.31
CA GLN A 34 -14.51 -2.33 1.48
C GLN A 34 -14.92 -1.05 2.22
N CYS A 35 -14.16 0.01 2.08
CA CYS A 35 -14.44 1.29 2.73
C CYS A 35 -15.26 2.25 1.86
N GLY A 36 -15.82 1.76 0.76
CA GLY A 36 -16.72 2.55 -0.09
C GLY A 36 -16.12 3.06 -1.38
N TRP A 37 -14.83 2.84 -1.63
CA TRP A 37 -14.22 3.17 -2.92
C TRP A 37 -14.62 2.09 -3.93
N SER A 38 -14.68 2.44 -5.20
CA SER A 38 -15.20 1.55 -6.24
C SER A 38 -14.26 1.48 -7.45
N PHE A 39 -12.96 1.38 -7.22
CA PHE A 39 -12.00 1.33 -8.35
C PHE A 39 -11.55 -0.10 -8.69
N GLY A 40 -12.08 -1.12 -8.02
CA GLY A 40 -11.75 -2.51 -8.32
C GLY A 40 -10.33 -2.89 -7.94
N ARG A 41 -9.73 -3.78 -8.72
CA ARG A 41 -8.37 -4.28 -8.49
C ARG A 41 -7.39 -3.48 -9.34
N LEU A 42 -6.53 -2.69 -8.68
CA LEU A 42 -5.47 -1.94 -9.36
C LEU A 42 -4.11 -2.41 -8.85
N GLY A 43 -3.10 -2.37 -9.72
CA GLY A 43 -1.72 -2.55 -9.31
C GLY A 43 -1.17 -1.29 -8.64
N ALA A 44 0.06 -1.37 -8.14
CA ALA A 44 0.68 -0.24 -7.43
C ALA A 44 0.77 1.00 -8.33
N GLN A 45 1.16 0.83 -9.59
CA GLN A 45 1.22 1.94 -10.54
C GLN A 45 -0.17 2.50 -10.83
N GLY A 46 -1.19 1.64 -10.95
CA GLY A 46 -2.57 2.08 -11.18
C GLY A 46 -3.10 2.89 -10.01
N LEU A 47 -2.81 2.47 -8.78
CA LEU A 47 -3.19 3.24 -7.59
C LEU A 47 -2.48 4.59 -7.57
N TYR A 48 -1.20 4.63 -7.92
CA TYR A 48 -0.45 5.88 -8.01
C TYR A 48 -1.11 6.83 -9.02
N ASN A 49 -1.54 6.31 -10.16
CA ASN A 49 -2.10 7.12 -11.24
C ASN A 49 -3.40 7.81 -10.86
N ILE A 50 -4.20 7.23 -9.95
CA ILE A 50 -5.47 7.84 -9.54
C ILE A 50 -5.33 8.76 -8.33
N CYS A 51 -4.16 8.80 -7.70
CA CYS A 51 -3.94 9.64 -6.52
C CYS A 51 -3.45 11.03 -6.89
N SER A 52 -3.79 12.01 -6.04
CA SER A 52 -3.15 13.32 -6.04
C SER A 52 -1.93 13.27 -5.14
N ARG A 53 -0.79 13.74 -5.63
CA ARG A 53 0.43 13.74 -4.83
C ARG A 53 0.33 14.73 -3.67
N THR A 54 0.91 14.35 -2.52
CA THR A 54 0.96 15.23 -1.35
C THR A 54 2.33 15.12 -0.70
N SER A 55 2.80 16.22 -0.13
CA SER A 55 4.03 16.23 0.67
C SER A 55 3.74 16.17 2.17
N SER A 56 2.47 16.19 2.55
CA SER A 56 2.05 16.18 3.96
C SER A 56 1.02 15.06 4.17
N PRO A 57 1.47 13.79 4.19
CA PRO A 57 0.54 12.67 4.28
C PRO A 57 -0.22 12.66 5.60
N ARG A 58 -1.46 12.20 5.52
CA ARG A 58 -2.34 11.98 6.68
C ARG A 58 -2.74 10.51 6.72
N PRO A 59 -3.14 9.98 7.89
CA PRO A 59 -3.63 8.61 7.96
C PRO A 59 -4.70 8.34 6.89
N GLY A 60 -4.53 7.25 6.17
CA GLY A 60 -5.40 6.90 5.04
C GLY A 60 -4.83 7.27 3.68
N ASP A 61 -3.80 8.12 3.61
CA ASP A 61 -3.08 8.36 2.37
C ASP A 61 -2.23 7.15 2.02
N LEU A 62 -1.82 7.06 0.75
CA LEU A 62 -1.01 5.94 0.27
C LEU A 62 0.46 6.36 0.18
N VAL A 63 1.35 5.39 0.38
CA VAL A 63 2.79 5.56 0.27
C VAL A 63 3.28 4.69 -0.86
N PHE A 64 4.01 5.25 -1.82
CA PHE A 64 4.46 4.55 -3.02
C PHE A 64 5.97 4.43 -3.04
N PHE A 65 6.44 3.27 -3.48
CA PHE A 65 7.87 2.94 -3.54
C PHE A 65 8.25 2.43 -4.92
N VAL A 66 9.52 2.59 -5.25
CA VAL A 66 10.13 2.08 -6.48
C VAL A 66 11.31 1.21 -6.13
N GLY A 67 11.67 0.29 -7.03
CA GLY A 67 12.87 -0.50 -6.87
C GLY A 67 12.81 -1.57 -5.79
N THR A 68 11.64 -1.89 -5.26
CA THR A 68 11.50 -2.97 -4.27
C THR A 68 11.57 -4.35 -4.93
N TYR A 69 11.33 -4.41 -6.24
CA TYR A 69 11.66 -5.55 -7.06
C TYR A 69 11.92 -5.03 -8.48
N ASP A 70 12.30 -5.93 -9.39
CA ASP A 70 12.76 -5.55 -10.73
C ASP A 70 11.60 -5.09 -11.61
N THR A 71 11.30 -3.81 -11.56
CA THR A 71 10.28 -3.17 -12.40
C THR A 71 10.63 -1.71 -12.60
N ALA A 72 10.26 -1.14 -13.75
CA ALA A 72 10.55 0.24 -14.09
C ALA A 72 9.57 1.25 -13.51
N CYS A 73 8.49 0.81 -12.87
CA CYS A 73 7.44 1.69 -12.36
C CYS A 73 7.29 1.53 -10.85
N VAL A 74 6.24 2.11 -10.28
CA VAL A 74 5.93 1.97 -8.86
C VAL A 74 5.76 0.48 -8.54
N SER A 75 6.55 -0.02 -7.61
CA SER A 75 6.64 -1.46 -7.33
C SER A 75 5.94 -1.88 -6.04
N HIS A 76 5.68 -0.94 -5.13
CA HIS A 76 5.08 -1.27 -3.83
C HIS A 76 4.24 -0.12 -3.33
N VAL A 77 3.20 -0.42 -2.56
CA VAL A 77 2.31 0.57 -1.99
C VAL A 77 1.91 0.14 -0.58
N GLY A 78 1.79 1.11 0.32
CA GLY A 78 1.31 0.90 1.68
C GLY A 78 0.32 1.98 2.06
N ILE A 79 -0.30 1.80 3.22
CA ILE A 79 -1.27 2.76 3.77
C ILE A 79 -0.60 3.52 4.89
N TYR A 80 -0.52 4.85 4.78
CA TYR A 80 0.06 5.68 5.82
C TYR A 80 -0.87 5.70 7.03
N VAL A 81 -0.33 5.40 8.21
CA VAL A 81 -1.14 5.35 9.44
C VAL A 81 -0.78 6.44 10.43
N GLY A 82 0.16 7.32 10.09
CA GLY A 82 0.58 8.44 10.93
C GLY A 82 1.92 8.19 11.59
N ASP A 83 2.53 9.26 12.07
CA ASP A 83 3.77 9.24 12.87
C ASP A 83 4.94 8.53 12.20
N GLY A 84 4.96 8.51 10.85
CA GLY A 84 6.05 7.87 10.10
C GLY A 84 5.91 6.37 9.97
N TRP A 85 4.70 5.81 10.18
CA TRP A 85 4.44 4.39 10.04
C TRP A 85 3.46 4.12 8.91
N MET A 86 3.57 2.94 8.32
CA MET A 86 2.61 2.45 7.32
C MET A 86 2.14 1.05 7.68
N LEU A 87 0.95 0.70 7.20
CA LEU A 87 0.44 -0.67 7.20
C LEU A 87 0.50 -1.16 5.76
N HIS A 88 1.19 -2.25 5.52
CA HIS A 88 1.39 -2.73 4.15
C HIS A 88 1.38 -4.24 4.09
N CYS A 89 1.19 -4.76 2.88
CA CYS A 89 1.30 -6.19 2.64
C CYS A 89 2.76 -6.54 2.35
N GLY A 90 3.50 -6.73 3.43
CA GLY A 90 4.80 -7.37 3.37
C GLY A 90 4.61 -8.87 3.45
N ASP A 91 5.52 -9.58 4.08
CA ASP A 91 5.36 -11.00 4.34
C ASP A 91 5.66 -11.25 5.81
N PRO A 92 4.65 -11.13 6.69
CA PRO A 92 3.21 -10.95 6.46
C PRO A 92 2.77 -9.48 6.42
N ILE A 93 1.45 -9.25 6.31
CA ILE A 93 0.87 -7.92 6.46
C ILE A 93 1.21 -7.42 7.86
N SER A 94 1.81 -6.24 7.93
CA SER A 94 2.34 -5.69 9.18
C SER A 94 2.55 -4.18 9.08
N TYR A 95 2.79 -3.57 10.22
CA TYR A 95 3.23 -2.17 10.26
C TYR A 95 4.72 -2.10 9.93
N ALA A 96 5.13 -1.02 9.29
CA ALA A 96 6.54 -0.76 9.01
C ALA A 96 6.88 0.69 9.27
N ASN A 97 8.09 0.91 9.79
CA ASN A 97 8.60 2.25 10.07
C ASN A 97 9.17 2.86 8.79
N LEU A 98 8.54 3.93 8.31
CA LEU A 98 8.95 4.61 7.08
C LEU A 98 10.32 5.30 7.23
N ASN A 99 10.77 5.54 8.45
CA ASN A 99 12.07 6.18 8.68
C ASN A 99 13.24 5.20 8.62
N SER A 100 13.00 3.90 8.40
CA SER A 100 14.07 2.94 8.21
C SER A 100 14.82 3.21 6.90
N SER A 101 16.10 2.83 6.85
CA SER A 101 16.91 3.12 5.67
C SER A 101 16.40 2.42 4.42
N TYR A 102 15.88 1.19 4.56
CA TYR A 102 15.34 0.46 3.41
C TYR A 102 14.19 1.23 2.77
N TRP A 103 13.20 1.63 3.57
CA TRP A 103 12.02 2.31 3.02
C TRP A 103 12.36 3.70 2.51
N GLN A 104 13.24 4.44 3.20
CA GLN A 104 13.66 5.76 2.73
C GLN A 104 14.37 5.68 1.38
N SER A 105 15.17 4.65 1.15
CA SER A 105 15.90 4.52 -0.11
C SER A 105 15.00 4.16 -1.30
N HIS A 106 13.78 3.66 -1.02
CA HIS A 106 12.84 3.28 -2.06
C HIS A 106 11.62 4.21 -2.15
N LEU A 107 11.48 5.15 -1.23
CA LEU A 107 10.32 6.04 -1.18
C LEU A 107 10.25 6.89 -2.45
N TYR A 108 9.10 6.88 -3.10
CA TYR A 108 8.86 7.63 -4.32
C TYR A 108 7.90 8.80 -4.09
N ALA A 109 6.74 8.54 -3.50
CA ALA A 109 5.71 9.58 -3.34
C ALA A 109 4.68 9.18 -2.30
N TYR A 110 3.98 10.18 -1.78
CA TYR A 110 2.73 9.98 -1.05
C TYR A 110 1.59 10.41 -1.95
N GLY A 111 0.45 9.73 -1.86
CA GLY A 111 -0.71 10.02 -2.68
C GLY A 111 -1.99 9.99 -1.89
N ARG A 112 -2.93 10.86 -2.26
CA ARG A 112 -4.25 10.91 -1.64
C ARG A 112 -5.28 10.48 -2.65
N LEU A 113 -6.12 9.52 -2.27
CA LEU A 113 -7.22 9.07 -3.11
C LEU A 113 -8.26 10.18 -3.28
N PRO A 114 -8.91 10.24 -4.44
CA PRO A 114 -9.93 11.28 -4.70
C PRO A 114 -11.12 11.19 -3.78
#